data_4dcb137e1ea8eec0dac0e722819ee866
#
_entry.id   4dcb137e1ea8eec0dac0e722819ee866
#
_cell.length_a   1.000
_cell.length_b   1.000
_cell.length_c   1.000
_cell.angle_alpha   90.00
_cell.angle_beta   90.00
_cell.angle_gamma   90.00
#
_symmetry.space_group_name_H-M   'P 1'
#
loop_
_entity.id
_entity.type
_entity.pdbx_description
1 polymer ?
#
loop_
_entity_poly.entity_id
_entity_poly.type
_entity_poly.pdbx_seq_one_letter_code
_entity_poly.pdbx_strand_id
1 'polypeptide(L)'
;MKTRAVLATLVLCSSFYSIAQTPDNTSAEILNRLDMTSFHNSLGPRHLKQGTTLTELKSITVSNEKGMATATNSDKSWIYALKVLDEDKQNETYTVCFNDKALPGPPTYNNSQELVVKKSPQGTYKVIQVIAENSACASAQ
;
A
#
# COMPACT_ATOMS: atom_id res chain seq x y z
N MET A 1 -66.20 10.54 36.89
CA MET A 1 -65.34 10.95 35.74
C MET A 1 -64.04 10.15 35.78
N LYS A 2 -63.82 9.23 34.81
CA LYS A 2 -62.64 8.35 34.74
C LYS A 2 -61.73 8.86 33.64
N THR A 3 -60.60 9.44 34.02
CA THR A 3 -59.59 9.94 33.09
C THR A 3 -58.65 8.76 32.69
N ARG A 4 -58.68 8.40 31.41
CA ARG A 4 -57.76 7.38 30.83
C ARG A 4 -56.48 8.07 30.34
N ALA A 5 -55.33 7.75 30.95
CA ALA A 5 -54.03 8.14 30.45
C ALA A 5 -53.62 7.20 29.33
N VAL A 6 -53.34 7.75 28.17
CA VAL A 6 -52.78 7.03 27.01
C VAL A 6 -51.26 7.19 27.08
N LEU A 7 -50.55 6.07 27.36
CA LEU A 7 -49.11 6.01 27.27
C LEU A 7 -48.71 5.82 25.79
N ALA A 8 -48.07 6.82 25.20
CA ALA A 8 -47.46 6.71 23.87
C ALA A 8 -46.05 6.17 24.00
N THR A 9 -45.84 4.94 23.57
CA THR A 9 -44.51 4.31 23.52
C THR A 9 -43.79 4.76 22.26
N LEU A 10 -42.74 5.59 22.41
CA LEU A 10 -41.87 5.99 21.31
C LEU A 10 -40.87 4.84 21.06
N VAL A 11 -41.00 4.17 19.93
CA VAL A 11 -40.01 3.20 19.43
C VAL A 11 -38.93 3.96 18.69
N LEU A 12 -37.72 4.10 19.29
CA LEU A 12 -36.54 4.62 18.63
C LEU A 12 -35.90 3.51 17.76
N CYS A 13 -36.16 3.57 16.45
CA CYS A 13 -35.42 2.78 15.47
C CYS A 13 -34.02 3.35 15.32
N SER A 14 -33.02 2.76 15.99
CA SER A 14 -31.60 3.02 15.75
C SER A 14 -31.18 2.35 14.44
N SER A 15 -31.16 3.13 13.36
CA SER A 15 -30.59 2.68 12.09
C SER A 15 -29.07 2.55 12.23
N PHE A 16 -28.55 1.33 12.34
CA PHE A 16 -27.14 1.06 12.22
C PHE A 16 -26.73 1.25 10.75
N TYR A 17 -26.13 2.39 10.45
CA TYR A 17 -25.43 2.57 9.18
C TYR A 17 -24.17 1.72 9.21
N SER A 18 -24.20 0.56 8.56
CA SER A 18 -22.98 -0.19 8.22
C SER A 18 -22.21 0.66 7.21
N ILE A 19 -21.17 1.34 7.66
CA ILE A 19 -20.19 1.98 6.77
C ILE A 19 -19.45 0.83 6.09
N ALA A 20 -19.79 0.54 4.84
CA ALA A 20 -19.00 -0.33 3.99
C ALA A 20 -17.62 0.34 3.85
N GLN A 21 -16.60 -0.24 4.48
CA GLN A 21 -15.22 0.18 4.28
C GLN A 21 -14.89 -0.08 2.81
N THR A 22 -14.68 0.98 2.05
CA THR A 22 -14.07 0.88 0.73
C THR A 22 -12.71 0.19 0.91
N PRO A 23 -12.36 -0.81 0.07
CA PRO A 23 -11.06 -1.46 0.17
C PRO A 23 -9.97 -0.40 0.14
N ASP A 24 -9.09 -0.44 1.13
CA ASP A 24 -7.96 0.50 1.21
C ASP A 24 -7.00 0.23 0.05
N ASN A 25 -7.03 1.10 -0.94
CA ASN A 25 -6.18 1.04 -2.12
C ASN A 25 -4.85 1.80 -1.93
N THR A 26 -4.55 2.29 -0.73
CA THR A 26 -3.37 3.12 -0.44
C THR A 26 -2.08 2.40 -0.82
N SER A 27 -1.97 1.11 -0.48
CA SER A 27 -0.79 0.30 -0.85
C SER A 27 -0.59 0.23 -2.37
N ALA A 28 -1.67 0.06 -3.14
CA ALA A 28 -1.59 0.01 -4.61
C ALA A 28 -1.28 1.39 -5.21
N GLU A 29 -1.84 2.46 -4.68
CA GLU A 29 -1.52 3.83 -5.10
C GLU A 29 -0.04 4.13 -4.87
N ILE A 30 0.47 3.83 -3.67
CA ILE A 30 1.88 4.05 -3.35
C ILE A 30 2.77 3.20 -4.26
N LEU A 31 2.52 1.90 -4.39
CA LEU A 31 3.33 1.01 -5.22
C LEU A 31 3.38 1.48 -6.68
N ASN A 32 2.23 1.88 -7.25
CA ASN A 32 2.16 2.36 -8.63
C ASN A 32 2.96 3.63 -8.88
N ARG A 33 2.97 4.55 -7.90
CA ARG A 33 3.55 5.88 -8.02
C ARG A 33 4.83 6.08 -7.22
N LEU A 34 5.41 4.99 -6.70
CA LEU A 34 6.69 5.02 -5.99
C LEU A 34 7.81 5.30 -6.98
N ASP A 35 8.63 6.30 -6.67
CA ASP A 35 9.88 6.57 -7.39
C ASP A 35 10.88 5.44 -7.12
N MET A 36 10.98 4.52 -8.07
CA MET A 36 11.85 3.34 -7.99
C MET A 36 13.34 3.68 -8.03
N THR A 37 13.68 4.93 -8.31
CA THR A 37 15.06 5.42 -8.29
C THR A 37 15.45 6.06 -6.95
N SER A 38 14.51 6.18 -6.01
CA SER A 38 14.74 6.85 -4.73
C SER A 38 15.35 5.94 -3.65
N PHE A 39 15.45 4.64 -3.90
CA PHE A 39 16.00 3.65 -2.98
C PHE A 39 16.61 2.45 -3.70
N HIS A 40 17.34 1.61 -2.99
CA HIS A 40 17.96 0.41 -3.56
C HIS A 40 16.93 -0.69 -3.78
N ASN A 41 16.80 -1.17 -5.02
CA ASN A 41 15.92 -2.27 -5.41
C ASN A 41 16.45 -2.93 -6.70
N SER A 42 15.80 -4.01 -7.17
CA SER A 42 16.25 -4.76 -8.36
C SER A 42 16.18 -3.97 -9.67
N LEU A 43 15.25 -3.02 -9.77
CA LEU A 43 15.15 -2.12 -10.93
C LEU A 43 16.26 -1.06 -10.91
N GLY A 44 16.75 -0.70 -9.75
CA GLY A 44 17.90 0.13 -9.42
C GLY A 44 18.04 1.44 -10.21
N PRO A 45 18.70 2.44 -9.64
CA PRO A 45 18.86 3.74 -10.31
C PRO A 45 19.75 3.65 -11.57
N ARG A 46 20.50 2.57 -11.76
CA ARG A 46 21.42 2.40 -12.91
C ARG A 46 20.71 2.11 -14.22
N HIS A 47 19.47 1.62 -14.18
CA HIS A 47 18.73 1.15 -15.35
C HIS A 47 17.49 2.01 -15.64
N LEU A 48 17.16 2.95 -14.76
CA LEU A 48 15.98 3.79 -14.88
C LEU A 48 16.35 5.27 -14.93
N LYS A 49 15.55 6.05 -15.67
CA LYS A 49 15.59 7.50 -15.58
C LYS A 49 15.15 7.91 -14.18
N GLN A 50 15.82 8.90 -13.59
CA GLN A 50 15.46 9.43 -12.27
C GLN A 50 13.96 9.80 -12.21
N GLY A 51 13.29 9.38 -11.15
CA GLY A 51 11.88 9.61 -10.92
C GLY A 51 10.94 8.61 -11.59
N THR A 52 11.47 7.54 -12.23
CA THR A 52 10.64 6.51 -12.86
C THR A 52 9.79 5.76 -11.84
N THR A 53 8.50 5.63 -12.13
CA THR A 53 7.51 4.89 -11.33
C THR A 53 7.11 3.59 -12.02
N LEU A 54 6.47 2.65 -11.28
CA LEU A 54 5.99 1.41 -11.87
C LEU A 54 4.92 1.62 -12.96
N THR A 55 4.10 2.66 -12.85
CA THR A 55 3.10 3.02 -13.89
C THR A 55 3.73 3.35 -15.24
N GLU A 56 4.95 3.82 -15.26
CA GLU A 56 5.69 4.13 -16.51
C GLU A 56 6.27 2.87 -17.15
N LEU A 57 6.36 1.77 -16.39
CA LEU A 57 6.86 0.48 -16.87
C LEU A 57 5.70 -0.36 -17.39
N LYS A 58 5.38 -0.23 -18.68
CA LYS A 58 4.21 -0.84 -19.36
C LYS A 58 4.07 -2.36 -19.21
N SER A 59 5.13 -3.03 -18.78
CA SER A 59 5.16 -4.48 -18.60
C SER A 59 4.75 -4.95 -17.20
N ILE A 60 4.34 -4.02 -16.30
CA ILE A 60 4.02 -4.34 -14.91
C ILE A 60 2.53 -4.22 -14.67
N THR A 61 1.95 -5.28 -14.09
CA THR A 61 0.54 -5.33 -13.66
C THR A 61 0.48 -5.27 -12.14
N VAL A 62 -0.35 -4.36 -11.61
CA VAL A 62 -0.55 -4.21 -10.16
C VAL A 62 -1.89 -4.79 -9.75
N SER A 63 -1.88 -5.57 -8.67
CA SER A 63 -3.07 -6.05 -7.96
C SER A 63 -3.03 -5.61 -6.50
N ASN A 64 -4.20 -5.58 -5.83
CA ASN A 64 -4.30 -5.27 -4.41
C ASN A 64 -5.20 -6.30 -3.72
N GLU A 65 -4.65 -7.03 -2.78
CA GLU A 65 -5.39 -8.02 -1.99
C GLU A 65 -5.10 -7.81 -0.50
N LYS A 66 -6.16 -7.71 0.30
CA LYS A 66 -6.08 -7.60 1.77
C LYS A 66 -5.13 -6.48 2.26
N GLY A 67 -5.13 -5.34 1.58
CA GLY A 67 -4.29 -4.18 1.93
C GLY A 67 -2.81 -4.31 1.53
N MET A 68 -2.44 -5.37 0.82
CA MET A 68 -1.13 -5.54 0.22
C MET A 68 -1.23 -5.41 -1.30
N ALA A 69 -0.45 -4.51 -1.86
CA ALA A 69 -0.31 -4.38 -3.31
C ALA A 69 0.83 -5.27 -3.83
N THR A 70 0.61 -5.92 -4.95
CA THR A 70 1.64 -6.69 -5.66
C THR A 70 1.72 -6.26 -7.11
N ALA A 71 2.93 -6.20 -7.65
CA ALA A 71 3.21 -5.89 -9.03
C ALA A 71 4.10 -6.97 -9.62
N THR A 72 3.73 -7.49 -10.80
CA THR A 72 4.51 -8.50 -11.51
C THR A 72 4.83 -8.02 -12.92
N ASN A 73 6.02 -8.34 -13.40
CA ASN A 73 6.36 -8.13 -14.81
C ASN A 73 5.67 -9.16 -15.72
N SER A 74 5.65 -8.91 -17.04
CA SER A 74 4.90 -9.69 -18.02
C SER A 74 5.31 -11.17 -18.10
N ASP A 75 6.59 -11.48 -17.88
CA ASP A 75 7.13 -12.85 -17.89
C ASP A 75 7.04 -13.52 -16.50
N LYS A 76 6.50 -12.81 -15.50
CA LYS A 76 6.35 -13.26 -14.11
C LYS A 76 7.66 -13.70 -13.46
N SER A 77 8.78 -13.15 -13.89
CA SER A 77 10.10 -13.43 -13.32
C SER A 77 10.41 -12.59 -12.07
N TRP A 78 9.64 -11.51 -11.84
CA TRP A 78 9.78 -10.63 -10.68
C TRP A 78 8.44 -10.29 -10.06
N ILE A 79 8.44 -10.15 -8.74
CA ILE A 79 7.33 -9.63 -7.96
C ILE A 79 7.82 -8.52 -7.03
N TYR A 80 7.08 -7.42 -7.02
CA TYR A 80 7.21 -6.31 -6.08
C TYR A 80 5.97 -6.28 -5.21
N ALA A 81 6.14 -6.24 -3.90
CA ALA A 81 5.01 -6.15 -2.98
C ALA A 81 5.18 -4.96 -2.06
N LEU A 82 4.07 -4.29 -1.73
CA LEU A 82 4.06 -3.17 -0.80
C LEU A 82 2.85 -3.26 0.12
N LYS A 83 3.09 -3.08 1.41
CA LYS A 83 2.07 -2.97 2.44
C LYS A 83 2.31 -1.72 3.27
N VAL A 84 1.28 -0.92 3.48
CA VAL A 84 1.32 0.21 4.41
C VAL A 84 1.27 -0.36 5.84
N LEU A 85 2.22 0.05 6.67
CA LEU A 85 2.32 -0.32 8.08
C LEU A 85 1.77 0.78 8.98
N ASP A 86 2.02 2.05 8.61
CA ASP A 86 1.57 3.23 9.35
C ASP A 86 1.38 4.43 8.41
N GLU A 87 0.53 5.38 8.77
CA GLU A 87 0.18 6.56 7.98
C GLU A 87 0.16 7.83 8.84
N ASP A 88 0.94 8.83 8.47
CA ASP A 88 0.85 10.21 8.97
C ASP A 88 0.22 11.10 7.90
N LYS A 89 -1.12 11.27 8.00
CA LYS A 89 -1.90 12.09 7.04
C LYS A 89 -1.54 13.56 7.04
N GLN A 90 -1.07 14.10 8.18
CA GLN A 90 -0.74 15.52 8.29
C GLN A 90 0.51 15.86 7.48
N ASN A 91 1.48 14.95 7.48
CA ASN A 91 2.76 15.13 6.78
C ASN A 91 2.81 14.42 5.42
N GLU A 92 1.72 13.74 5.02
CA GLU A 92 1.65 12.92 3.81
C GLU A 92 2.80 11.89 3.72
N THR A 93 3.13 11.29 4.88
CA THR A 93 4.17 10.26 5.00
C THR A 93 3.56 8.93 5.38
N TYR A 94 4.17 7.86 4.89
CA TYR A 94 3.73 6.48 5.12
C TYR A 94 4.94 5.64 5.48
N THR A 95 4.79 4.80 6.51
CA THR A 95 5.74 3.71 6.76
C THR A 95 5.25 2.49 5.99
N VAL A 96 6.09 1.95 5.13
CA VAL A 96 5.71 0.83 4.26
C VAL A 96 6.72 -0.32 4.37
N CYS A 97 6.22 -1.54 4.20
CA CYS A 97 7.05 -2.70 3.91
C CYS A 97 7.09 -2.91 2.40
N PHE A 98 8.26 -2.85 1.81
CA PHE A 98 8.49 -3.14 0.40
C PHE A 98 9.28 -4.43 0.26
N ASN A 99 8.83 -5.33 -0.61
CA ASN A 99 9.52 -6.56 -0.95
C ASN A 99 9.77 -6.62 -2.46
N ASP A 100 10.94 -7.08 -2.81
CA ASP A 100 11.45 -7.22 -4.17
C ASP A 100 12.08 -8.60 -4.32
N LYS A 101 11.54 -9.43 -5.22
CA LYS A 101 11.85 -10.86 -5.27
C LYS A 101 11.86 -11.41 -6.68
N ALA A 102 12.86 -12.22 -7.00
CA ALA A 102 12.93 -13.01 -8.23
C ALA A 102 12.04 -14.28 -8.14
N LEU A 103 11.44 -14.68 -9.25
CA LEU A 103 10.61 -15.88 -9.46
C LEU A 103 11.09 -16.60 -10.75
N PRO A 104 10.68 -17.88 -11.01
CA PRO A 104 10.22 -18.93 -10.12
C PRO A 104 11.38 -19.72 -9.47
N GLY A 105 11.07 -20.48 -8.44
CA GLY A 105 12.02 -21.33 -7.71
C GLY A 105 12.49 -20.70 -6.40
N PRO A 106 13.49 -21.30 -5.73
CA PRO A 106 14.09 -20.63 -4.58
C PRO A 106 14.65 -19.30 -5.07
N PRO A 107 14.21 -18.15 -4.51
CA PRO A 107 14.58 -16.87 -5.06
C PRO A 107 16.09 -16.65 -4.96
N THR A 108 16.71 -16.37 -6.10
CA THR A 108 18.11 -15.93 -6.16
C THR A 108 18.30 -14.52 -5.65
N TYR A 109 17.19 -13.77 -5.58
CA TYR A 109 17.11 -12.43 -5.01
C TYR A 109 15.81 -12.30 -4.24
N ASN A 110 15.89 -11.84 -3.00
CA ASN A 110 14.74 -11.52 -2.16
C ASN A 110 15.19 -10.46 -1.16
N ASN A 111 14.69 -9.26 -1.31
CA ASN A 111 15.00 -8.12 -0.43
C ASN A 111 13.72 -7.52 0.12
N SER A 112 13.65 -7.36 1.44
CA SER A 112 12.53 -6.71 2.13
C SER A 112 13.05 -5.52 2.89
N GLN A 113 12.40 -4.38 2.72
CA GLN A 113 12.81 -3.12 3.33
C GLN A 113 11.63 -2.46 4.03
N GLU A 114 11.89 -1.89 5.19
CA GLU A 114 10.97 -0.97 5.85
C GLU A 114 11.39 0.45 5.52
N LEU A 115 10.49 1.19 4.89
CA LEU A 115 10.76 2.48 4.28
C LEU A 115 9.77 3.53 4.79
N VAL A 116 10.23 4.78 4.94
CA VAL A 116 9.34 5.94 5.04
C VAL A 116 9.27 6.59 3.67
N VAL A 117 8.06 6.70 3.13
CA VAL A 117 7.78 7.36 1.86
C VAL A 117 6.96 8.64 2.08
N LYS A 118 7.22 9.66 1.27
CA LYS A 118 6.50 10.92 1.29
C LYS A 118 5.86 11.19 -0.05
N LYS A 119 4.59 11.63 -0.03
CA LYS A 119 3.87 12.08 -1.22
C LYS A 119 4.39 13.44 -1.66
N SER A 120 4.71 13.57 -2.94
CA SER A 120 5.07 14.84 -3.56
C SER A 120 3.83 15.62 -4.01
N PRO A 121 3.92 16.94 -4.26
CA PRO A 121 2.82 17.72 -4.82
C PRO A 121 2.34 17.20 -6.19
N GLN A 122 3.19 16.49 -6.93
CA GLN A 122 2.87 15.86 -8.21
C GLN A 122 2.18 14.50 -8.06
N GLY A 123 1.99 14.02 -6.83
CA GLY A 123 1.33 12.75 -6.52
C GLY A 123 2.21 11.51 -6.67
N THR A 124 3.53 11.66 -6.82
CA THR A 124 4.49 10.57 -6.73
C THR A 124 4.93 10.38 -5.28
N TYR A 125 5.37 9.16 -4.94
CA TYR A 125 5.91 8.86 -3.62
C TYR A 125 7.42 8.66 -3.72
N LYS A 126 8.16 9.27 -2.80
CA LYS A 126 9.63 9.18 -2.74
C LYS A 126 10.06 8.62 -1.39
N VAL A 127 10.98 7.69 -1.39
CA VAL A 127 11.61 7.22 -0.15
C VAL A 127 12.46 8.35 0.44
N ILE A 128 12.17 8.72 1.68
CA ILE A 128 12.91 9.75 2.43
C ILE A 128 13.76 9.15 3.54
N GLN A 129 13.48 7.90 3.94
CA GLN A 129 14.23 7.17 4.95
C GLN A 129 14.12 5.66 4.72
N VAL A 130 15.22 4.95 4.86
CA VAL A 130 15.26 3.49 5.01
C VAL A 130 15.37 3.20 6.51
N ILE A 131 14.36 2.55 7.09
CA ILE A 131 14.33 2.19 8.52
C ILE A 131 15.14 0.92 8.72
N ALA A 132 14.88 -0.12 7.91
CA ALA A 132 15.56 -1.40 7.99
C ALA A 132 15.67 -2.04 6.60
N GLU A 133 16.83 -2.63 6.33
CA GLU A 133 17.05 -3.54 5.21
C GLU A 133 16.95 -4.99 5.68
N ASN A 134 16.57 -5.91 4.78
CA ASN A 134 16.30 -7.31 5.10
C ASN A 134 15.31 -7.47 6.27
N SER A 135 14.33 -6.58 6.31
CA SER A 135 13.31 -6.54 7.36
C SER A 135 12.41 -7.77 7.31
N ALA A 136 12.05 -8.30 8.49
CA ALA A 136 11.02 -9.34 8.63
C ALA A 136 9.59 -8.84 8.33
N CYS A 137 9.42 -7.56 7.94
CA CYS A 137 8.09 -6.98 7.66
C CYS A 137 7.34 -7.71 6.54
N ALA A 138 8.04 -8.39 5.62
CA ALA A 138 7.44 -9.22 4.58
C ALA A 138 6.90 -10.56 5.09
N SER A 139 7.30 -11.00 6.30
CA SER A 139 6.90 -12.29 6.88
C SER A 139 5.47 -12.28 7.43
N ALA A 140 4.81 -11.13 7.43
CA ALA A 140 3.42 -10.95 7.86
C ALA A 140 2.42 -11.17 6.70
N GLN A 141 2.81 -11.95 5.69
CA GLN A 141 2.00 -12.32 4.52
C GLN A 141 1.31 -13.66 4.73
#